data_167f77d9a8887b1e3390167abf1605c1
#
_entry.id   167f77d9a8887b1e3390167abf1605c1
#
_cell.length_a   1.000
_cell.length_b   1.000
_cell.length_c   1.000
_cell.angle_alpha   90.00
_cell.angle_beta   90.00
_cell.angle_gamma   90.00
#
_symmetry.space_group_name_H-M   'P 1'
#
loop_
_entity.id
_entity.type
_entity.pdbx_description
1 polymer ?
#
loop_
_entity_poly.entity_id
_entity_poly.type
_entity_poly.pdbx_seq_one_letter_code
_entity_poly.pdbx_strand_id
1 'polypeptide(L)'
;MNKEHLLPIKESKLGVIGGSGFYSIDSIDCSKEIYVDTPYGKPSDSIRIFKNGNIELIFIARHGRNHQFNPTEIPYKANIWALRSLGVRWIIAPSAVGSLQEQIRPLDIVIPDQFIDRTHHRPATFFNEGVVAHVNMGDPFCSNLSNILGDVSERIISGGR
;
A
#
# COMPACT_ATOMS: atom_id res chain seq x y z
N MET A 1 7.49 18.07 -21.87
CA MET A 1 7.20 17.14 -20.77
C MET A 1 8.26 17.35 -19.70
N ASN A 2 7.91 18.06 -18.61
CA ASN A 2 8.86 18.37 -17.53
C ASN A 2 9.20 17.10 -16.75
N LYS A 3 10.51 16.80 -16.68
CA LYS A 3 11.06 15.65 -15.94
C LYS A 3 11.08 15.84 -14.41
N GLU A 4 10.36 16.79 -13.87
CA GLU A 4 10.45 17.20 -12.45
C GLU A 4 9.62 16.38 -11.45
N HIS A 5 8.90 15.34 -11.91
CA HIS A 5 8.04 14.52 -11.03
C HIS A 5 8.58 13.13 -10.73
N LEU A 6 9.83 12.83 -11.11
CA LEU A 6 10.44 11.58 -10.68
C LEU A 6 10.80 11.69 -9.20
N LEU A 7 10.35 10.71 -8.41
CA LEU A 7 10.76 10.53 -7.03
C LEU A 7 12.29 10.63 -6.95
N PRO A 8 12.87 11.40 -6.02
CA PRO A 8 14.32 11.51 -5.93
C PRO A 8 14.91 10.13 -5.64
N ILE A 9 15.55 9.53 -6.65
CA ILE A 9 16.09 8.17 -6.63
C ILE A 9 17.44 8.16 -5.91
N LYS A 10 17.45 8.48 -4.63
CA LYS A 10 18.51 8.05 -3.73
C LYS A 10 17.85 7.13 -2.71
N GLU A 11 17.98 5.80 -2.88
CA GLU A 11 17.45 4.76 -1.99
C GLU A 11 15.97 4.96 -1.64
N SER A 12 15.09 4.81 -2.63
CA SER A 12 13.66 4.96 -2.41
C SER A 12 13.07 3.69 -1.82
N LYS A 13 12.40 3.82 -0.66
CA LYS A 13 11.67 2.73 -0.02
C LYS A 13 10.18 2.86 -0.33
N LEU A 14 9.66 1.87 -1.07
CA LEU A 14 8.26 1.78 -1.42
C LEU A 14 7.58 0.69 -0.59
N GLY A 15 6.57 1.06 0.17
CA GLY A 15 5.74 0.11 0.91
C GLY A 15 4.70 -0.53 0.00
N VAL A 16 4.48 -1.81 0.18
CA VAL A 16 3.41 -2.55 -0.48
C VAL A 16 2.60 -3.29 0.59
N ILE A 17 1.31 -2.97 0.68
CA ILE A 17 0.37 -3.67 1.54
C ILE A 17 -0.46 -4.61 0.66
N GLY A 18 -0.06 -5.87 0.57
CA GLY A 18 -0.72 -6.88 -0.26
C GLY A 18 -2.09 -7.28 0.29
N GLY A 19 -3.10 -7.29 -0.57
CA GLY A 19 -4.43 -7.82 -0.29
C GLY A 19 -4.59 -9.28 -0.72
N SER A 20 -5.85 -9.76 -0.81
CA SER A 20 -6.18 -11.11 -1.28
C SER A 20 -5.64 -11.34 -2.69
N GLY A 21 -4.96 -12.46 -2.88
CA GLY A 21 -4.31 -12.81 -4.15
C GLY A 21 -2.94 -12.16 -4.38
N PHE A 22 -2.47 -11.31 -3.46
CA PHE A 22 -1.17 -10.66 -3.55
C PHE A 22 -0.41 -10.84 -2.23
N TYR A 23 0.08 -12.06 -2.02
CA TYR A 23 0.79 -12.44 -0.79
C TYR A 23 2.30 -12.53 -0.94
N SER A 24 2.80 -12.52 -2.17
CA SER A 24 4.21 -12.58 -2.50
C SER A 24 4.51 -11.72 -3.74
N ILE A 25 5.78 -11.43 -3.94
CA ILE A 25 6.31 -10.82 -5.17
C ILE A 25 7.22 -11.89 -5.79
N ASP A 26 6.62 -12.76 -6.61
CA ASP A 26 7.30 -13.96 -7.11
C ASP A 26 8.39 -13.67 -8.14
N SER A 27 8.36 -12.46 -8.74
CA SER A 27 9.33 -12.02 -9.74
C SER A 27 10.65 -11.48 -9.19
N ILE A 28 10.75 -11.32 -7.87
CA ILE A 28 11.93 -10.75 -7.21
C ILE A 28 12.23 -11.56 -5.95
N ASP A 29 13.49 -11.95 -5.78
CA ASP A 29 13.92 -12.68 -4.59
C ASP A 29 13.80 -11.82 -3.32
N CYS A 30 13.21 -12.42 -2.29
CA CYS A 30 13.14 -11.79 -0.98
C CYS A 30 14.55 -11.72 -0.37
N SER A 31 15.07 -10.51 -0.22
CA SER A 31 16.42 -10.32 0.32
C SER A 31 16.48 -10.44 1.84
N LYS A 32 15.36 -10.13 2.52
CA LYS A 32 15.28 -10.19 3.99
C LYS A 32 13.82 -10.28 4.46
N GLU A 33 13.61 -11.06 5.51
CA GLU A 33 12.35 -11.11 6.27
C GLU A 33 12.62 -10.68 7.71
N ILE A 34 11.81 -9.77 8.24
CA ILE A 34 11.97 -9.21 9.58
C ILE A 34 10.64 -9.12 10.32
N TYR A 35 10.71 -9.25 11.62
CA TYR A 35 9.60 -8.96 12.53
C TYR A 35 9.82 -7.59 13.17
N VAL A 36 8.77 -6.79 13.20
CA VAL A 36 8.81 -5.43 13.76
C VAL A 36 7.81 -5.35 14.90
N ASP A 37 8.30 -5.02 16.08
CA ASP A 37 7.43 -4.70 17.21
C ASP A 37 6.98 -3.24 17.11
N THR A 38 5.69 -2.99 17.39
CA THR A 38 5.13 -1.66 17.32
C THR A 38 4.38 -1.29 18.60
N PRO A 39 4.22 0.02 18.89
CA PRO A 39 3.39 0.47 20.00
C PRO A 39 1.91 0.06 19.88
N TYR A 40 1.49 -0.38 18.70
CA TYR A 40 0.13 -0.79 18.38
C TYR A 40 -0.04 -2.31 18.32
N GLY A 41 0.90 -3.07 18.87
CA GLY A 41 0.93 -4.51 18.79
C GLY A 41 1.69 -5.03 17.57
N LYS A 42 1.54 -6.31 17.28
CA LYS A 42 2.22 -6.95 16.15
C LYS A 42 1.52 -6.60 14.83
N PRO A 43 2.28 -6.34 13.75
CA PRO A 43 1.75 -6.27 12.40
C PRO A 43 1.07 -7.57 11.96
N SER A 44 0.31 -7.51 10.88
CA SER A 44 -0.43 -8.67 10.34
C SER A 44 0.47 -9.83 9.88
N ASP A 45 1.71 -9.55 9.53
CA ASP A 45 2.72 -10.53 9.14
C ASP A 45 4.12 -9.97 9.38
N SER A 46 5.15 -10.80 9.18
CA SER A 46 6.52 -10.33 9.00
C SER A 46 6.63 -9.39 7.79
N ILE A 47 7.57 -8.48 7.86
CA ILE A 47 7.88 -7.58 6.74
C ILE A 47 8.91 -8.27 5.84
N ARG A 48 8.60 -8.38 4.55
CA ARG A 48 9.52 -8.88 3.53
C ARG A 48 10.11 -7.74 2.72
N ILE A 49 11.42 -7.75 2.55
CA ILE A 49 12.16 -6.71 1.83
C ILE A 49 12.71 -7.31 0.55
N PHE A 50 12.37 -6.69 -0.57
CA PHE A 50 12.82 -7.05 -1.90
C PHE A 50 13.67 -5.90 -2.44
N LYS A 51 14.77 -6.22 -3.14
CA LYS A 51 15.64 -5.23 -3.75
C LYS A 51 15.57 -5.32 -5.27
N ASN A 52 15.34 -4.17 -5.89
CA ASN A 52 15.40 -4.04 -7.34
C ASN A 52 16.20 -2.75 -7.69
N GLY A 53 17.47 -2.92 -8.00
CA GLY A 53 18.39 -1.80 -8.18
C GLY A 53 18.49 -0.93 -6.91
N ASN A 54 18.16 0.36 -7.04
CA ASN A 54 18.19 1.33 -5.95
C ASN A 54 16.84 1.43 -5.19
N ILE A 55 15.88 0.56 -5.49
CA ILE A 55 14.56 0.57 -4.86
C ILE A 55 14.46 -0.62 -3.91
N GLU A 56 14.07 -0.35 -2.66
CA GLU A 56 13.64 -1.36 -1.73
C GLU A 56 12.11 -1.41 -1.70
N LEU A 57 11.53 -2.56 -2.04
CA LEU A 57 10.11 -2.84 -1.84
C LEU A 57 9.93 -3.48 -0.47
N ILE A 58 9.16 -2.83 0.38
CA ILE A 58 8.90 -3.26 1.76
C ILE A 58 7.46 -3.74 1.83
N PHE A 59 7.29 -5.04 1.85
CA PHE A 59 6.01 -5.73 1.67
C PHE A 59 5.46 -6.27 2.98
N ILE A 60 4.15 -6.13 3.17
CA ILE A 60 3.39 -6.80 4.22
C ILE A 60 2.08 -7.39 3.67
N ALA A 61 1.75 -8.61 4.07
CA ALA A 61 0.47 -9.24 3.77
C ALA A 61 -0.62 -8.71 4.72
N ARG A 62 -1.60 -7.95 4.19
CA ARG A 62 -2.64 -7.28 4.99
C ARG A 62 -3.43 -8.23 5.88
N HIS A 63 -3.80 -9.37 5.36
CA HIS A 63 -4.57 -10.40 6.08
C HIS A 63 -3.68 -11.46 6.77
N GLY A 64 -2.34 -11.26 6.77
CA GLY A 64 -1.37 -12.30 7.09
C GLY A 64 -1.23 -13.33 5.95
N ARG A 65 -0.08 -14.00 5.85
CA ARG A 65 0.21 -14.97 4.76
C ARG A 65 -0.75 -16.15 4.75
N ASN A 66 -1.32 -16.49 5.89
CA ASN A 66 -2.31 -17.57 6.03
C ASN A 66 -3.77 -17.06 6.00
N HIS A 67 -3.98 -15.81 5.61
CA HIS A 67 -5.31 -15.16 5.58
C HIS A 67 -6.07 -15.27 6.91
N GLN A 68 -5.37 -15.06 8.02
CA GLN A 68 -5.89 -15.27 9.37
C GLN A 68 -6.69 -14.09 9.94
N PHE A 69 -6.55 -12.89 9.37
CA PHE A 69 -7.27 -11.71 9.81
C PHE A 69 -8.42 -11.38 8.87
N ASN A 70 -9.63 -11.26 9.40
CA ASN A 70 -10.73 -10.65 8.66
C ASN A 70 -10.51 -9.12 8.55
N PRO A 71 -11.25 -8.41 7.67
CA PRO A 71 -11.03 -6.98 7.44
C PRO A 71 -11.13 -6.09 8.69
N THR A 72 -11.86 -6.49 9.73
CA THR A 72 -11.99 -5.71 10.97
C THR A 72 -10.84 -5.97 11.93
N GLU A 73 -10.27 -7.17 11.90
CA GLU A 73 -9.20 -7.62 12.81
C GLU A 73 -7.80 -7.19 12.33
N ILE A 74 -7.67 -6.73 11.09
CA ILE A 74 -6.37 -6.28 10.56
C ILE A 74 -5.76 -5.21 11.47
N PRO A 75 -4.52 -5.39 11.93
CA PRO A 75 -3.84 -4.41 12.78
C PRO A 75 -3.32 -3.22 11.96
N TYR A 76 -4.24 -2.42 11.40
CA TYR A 76 -3.93 -1.32 10.47
C TYR A 76 -2.86 -0.36 10.99
N LYS A 77 -2.99 0.07 12.28
CA LYS A 77 -2.01 1.00 12.86
C LYS A 77 -0.63 0.36 12.98
N ALA A 78 -0.56 -0.89 13.41
CA ALA A 78 0.71 -1.61 13.50
C ALA A 78 1.37 -1.77 12.11
N ASN A 79 0.59 -2.11 11.09
CA ASN A 79 1.09 -2.25 9.72
C ASN A 79 1.69 -0.94 9.17
N ILE A 80 0.96 0.16 9.28
CA ILE A 80 1.42 1.47 8.81
C ILE A 80 2.62 1.95 9.62
N TRP A 81 2.59 1.78 10.94
CA TRP A 81 3.70 2.17 11.80
C TRP A 81 4.98 1.38 11.46
N ALA A 82 4.87 0.06 11.27
CA ALA A 82 6.00 -0.79 10.91
C ALA A 82 6.63 -0.37 9.58
N LEU A 83 5.83 -0.11 8.55
CA LEU A 83 6.34 0.40 7.27
C LEU A 83 7.03 1.76 7.46
N ARG A 84 6.42 2.66 8.21
CA ARG A 84 6.99 3.99 8.47
C ARG A 84 8.30 3.93 9.23
N SER A 85 8.43 3.07 10.25
CA SER A 85 9.66 2.89 11.05
C SER A 85 10.83 2.38 10.20
N LEU A 86 10.55 1.65 9.13
CA LEU A 86 11.54 1.19 8.15
C LEU A 86 11.90 2.24 7.10
N GLY A 87 11.36 3.45 7.20
CA GLY A 87 11.65 4.57 6.32
C GLY A 87 10.78 4.64 5.05
N VAL A 88 9.70 3.87 4.98
CA VAL A 88 8.72 3.97 3.88
C VAL A 88 8.04 5.33 3.91
N ARG A 89 7.92 5.96 2.74
CA ARG A 89 7.25 7.25 2.56
C ARG A 89 6.04 7.15 1.62
N TRP A 90 6.03 6.19 0.73
CA TRP A 90 4.96 5.93 -0.24
C TRP A 90 4.48 4.50 -0.09
N ILE A 91 3.18 4.31 -0.17
CA ILE A 91 2.55 3.00 -0.01
C ILE A 91 1.63 2.76 -1.18
N ILE A 92 1.76 1.57 -1.79
CA ILE A 92 0.79 1.01 -2.74
C ILE A 92 0.02 -0.07 -2.00
N ALA A 93 -1.31 -0.01 -2.05
CA ALA A 93 -2.19 -0.97 -1.38
C ALA A 93 -3.18 -1.59 -2.39
N PRO A 94 -2.75 -2.56 -3.21
CA PRO A 94 -3.63 -3.21 -4.17
C PRO A 94 -4.71 -4.02 -3.46
N SER A 95 -5.92 -3.96 -4.01
CA SER A 95 -7.08 -4.72 -3.55
C SER A 95 -7.93 -5.15 -4.72
N ALA A 96 -8.40 -6.40 -4.71
CA ALA A 96 -9.47 -6.82 -5.59
C ALA A 96 -10.80 -6.24 -5.11
N VAL A 97 -11.55 -5.63 -6.00
CA VAL A 97 -12.83 -4.98 -5.70
C VAL A 97 -13.87 -5.32 -6.75
N GLY A 98 -15.16 -5.24 -6.37
CA GLY A 98 -16.26 -5.33 -7.31
C GLY A 98 -16.58 -3.95 -7.90
N SER A 99 -16.79 -3.87 -9.22
CA SER A 99 -17.24 -2.65 -9.89
C SER A 99 -18.75 -2.51 -9.80
N LEU A 100 -19.22 -1.28 -9.56
CA LEU A 100 -20.61 -0.87 -9.71
C LEU A 100 -20.84 -0.09 -11.02
N GLN A 101 -19.84 -0.08 -11.92
CA GLN A 101 -19.87 0.63 -13.20
C GLN A 101 -19.64 -0.37 -14.34
N GLU A 102 -20.50 -0.38 -15.35
CA GLU A 102 -20.42 -1.30 -16.48
C GLU A 102 -19.16 -1.09 -17.35
N GLN A 103 -18.67 0.14 -17.43
CA GLN A 103 -17.46 0.48 -18.18
C GLN A 103 -16.16 0.00 -17.52
N ILE A 104 -16.18 -0.31 -16.22
CA ILE A 104 -15.04 -0.88 -15.48
C ILE A 104 -15.20 -2.39 -15.41
N ARG A 105 -14.44 -3.10 -16.21
CA ARG A 105 -14.56 -4.55 -16.43
C ARG A 105 -13.60 -5.34 -15.54
N PRO A 106 -13.83 -6.64 -15.35
CA PRO A 106 -12.84 -7.52 -14.76
C PRO A 106 -11.47 -7.37 -15.43
N LEU A 107 -10.40 -7.34 -14.63
CA LEU A 107 -9.01 -7.12 -15.02
C LEU A 107 -8.63 -5.66 -15.34
N ASP A 108 -9.57 -4.73 -15.32
CA ASP A 108 -9.22 -3.32 -15.40
C ASP A 108 -8.51 -2.87 -14.09
N ILE A 109 -7.53 -2.00 -14.23
CA ILE A 109 -6.84 -1.39 -13.09
C ILE A 109 -7.46 -0.02 -12.83
N VAL A 110 -7.93 0.19 -11.61
CA VAL A 110 -8.54 1.45 -11.18
C VAL A 110 -7.62 2.14 -10.18
N ILE A 111 -7.26 3.38 -10.44
CA ILE A 111 -6.49 4.24 -9.54
C ILE A 111 -7.45 5.31 -9.02
N PRO A 112 -7.92 5.18 -7.76
CA PRO A 112 -8.91 6.11 -7.22
C PRO A 112 -8.26 7.46 -6.89
N ASP A 113 -9.04 8.52 -7.03
CA ASP A 113 -8.72 9.89 -6.60
C ASP A 113 -9.42 10.26 -5.30
N GLN A 114 -10.50 9.55 -4.95
CA GLN A 114 -11.28 9.78 -3.73
C GLN A 114 -11.89 8.48 -3.21
N PHE A 115 -12.32 8.49 -1.96
CA PHE A 115 -13.07 7.38 -1.35
C PHE A 115 -14.09 7.90 -0.33
N ILE A 116 -15.07 7.07 -0.04
CA ILE A 116 -16.03 7.25 1.05
C ILE A 116 -15.80 6.14 2.07
N ASP A 117 -15.37 6.51 3.27
CA ASP A 117 -15.19 5.53 4.35
C ASP A 117 -16.55 5.22 5.00
N ARG A 118 -17.01 4.00 4.81
CA ARG A 118 -18.21 3.46 5.47
C ARG A 118 -17.86 2.30 6.40
N THR A 119 -16.61 2.18 6.79
CA THR A 119 -16.19 1.13 7.73
C THR A 119 -16.65 1.45 9.15
N HIS A 120 -16.96 0.39 9.93
CA HIS A 120 -17.37 0.50 11.30
C HIS A 120 -16.39 -0.27 12.21
N HIS A 121 -16.24 0.22 13.44
CA HIS A 121 -15.42 -0.43 14.49
C HIS A 121 -13.92 -0.56 14.16
N ARG A 122 -13.41 0.20 13.22
CA ARG A 122 -11.98 0.26 12.88
C ARG A 122 -11.31 1.47 13.52
N PRO A 123 -10.07 1.33 14.03
CA PRO A 123 -9.32 2.48 14.51
C PRO A 123 -8.98 3.39 13.31
N ALA A 124 -9.50 4.63 13.37
CA ALA A 124 -9.40 5.60 12.27
C ALA A 124 -8.29 6.63 12.46
N THR A 125 -7.59 6.63 13.61
CA THR A 125 -6.57 7.65 13.91
C THR A 125 -5.41 7.08 14.70
N PHE A 126 -4.22 7.67 14.50
CA PHE A 126 -3.06 7.47 15.36
C PHE A 126 -3.03 8.42 16.56
N PHE A 127 -3.82 9.48 16.52
CA PHE A 127 -3.77 10.59 17.48
C PHE A 127 -4.85 10.39 18.53
N ASN A 128 -4.42 10.01 19.74
CA ASN A 128 -5.26 9.74 20.93
C ASN A 128 -4.59 10.40 22.15
N GLU A 129 -5.23 10.22 23.32
CA GLU A 129 -4.64 10.51 24.63
C GLU A 129 -4.15 11.96 24.79
N GLY A 130 -5.00 12.89 24.36
CA GLY A 130 -4.73 14.33 24.48
C GLY A 130 -4.11 14.98 23.25
N VAL A 131 -3.81 14.22 22.20
CA VAL A 131 -3.36 14.77 20.92
C VAL A 131 -4.45 14.58 19.88
N VAL A 132 -4.88 15.68 19.26
CA VAL A 132 -5.86 15.68 18.16
C VAL A 132 -5.19 16.21 16.89
N ALA A 133 -5.37 15.51 15.78
CA ALA A 133 -4.93 15.98 14.47
C ALA A 133 -6.08 15.88 13.47
N HIS A 134 -6.28 16.95 12.72
CA HIS A 134 -7.19 17.00 11.59
C HIS A 134 -6.40 16.86 10.29
N VAL A 135 -6.70 15.82 9.53
CA VAL A 135 -6.06 15.56 8.24
C VAL A 135 -7.01 15.99 7.14
N ASN A 136 -6.50 16.73 6.15
CA ASN A 136 -7.28 17.08 4.97
C ASN A 136 -7.52 15.81 4.13
N MET A 137 -8.80 15.50 3.88
CA MET A 137 -9.26 14.38 3.06
C MET A 137 -9.81 14.83 1.70
N GLY A 138 -9.61 16.08 1.32
CA GLY A 138 -9.99 16.58 -0.01
C GLY A 138 -9.19 15.90 -1.12
N ASP A 139 -7.89 15.67 -0.88
CA ASP A 139 -6.98 14.96 -1.78
C ASP A 139 -6.29 13.84 -1.00
N PRO A 140 -6.96 12.69 -0.77
CA PRO A 140 -6.46 11.66 0.13
C PRO A 140 -5.32 10.82 -0.45
N PHE A 141 -5.16 10.82 -1.78
CA PHE A 141 -4.13 10.05 -2.48
C PHE A 141 -2.99 10.95 -2.97
N CYS A 142 -1.80 10.37 -3.06
CA CYS A 142 -0.63 11.07 -3.59
C CYS A 142 -0.74 11.19 -5.12
N SER A 143 -1.00 12.39 -5.64
CA SER A 143 -1.17 12.64 -7.07
C SER A 143 0.04 12.20 -7.91
N ASN A 144 1.26 12.42 -7.41
CA ASN A 144 2.47 11.98 -8.10
C ASN A 144 2.53 10.45 -8.25
N LEU A 145 2.22 9.72 -7.16
CA LEU A 145 2.22 8.25 -7.22
C LEU A 145 1.08 7.73 -8.10
N SER A 146 -0.10 8.35 -8.03
CA SER A 146 -1.25 8.00 -8.88
C SER A 146 -0.93 8.19 -10.35
N ASN A 147 -0.28 9.28 -10.75
CA ASN A 147 0.15 9.51 -12.13
C ASN A 147 1.16 8.46 -12.60
N ILE A 148 2.17 8.14 -11.78
CA ILE A 148 3.16 7.09 -12.10
C ILE A 148 2.46 5.73 -12.29
N LEU A 149 1.53 5.39 -11.40
CA LEU A 149 0.78 4.14 -11.51
C LEU A 149 -0.10 4.10 -12.76
N GLY A 150 -0.72 5.22 -13.14
CA GLY A 150 -1.47 5.36 -14.38
C GLY A 150 -0.60 5.08 -15.61
N ASP A 151 0.52 5.79 -15.73
CA ASP A 151 1.46 5.63 -16.84
C ASP A 151 1.99 4.19 -16.96
N VAL A 152 2.29 3.55 -15.83
CA VAL A 152 2.77 2.16 -15.79
C VAL A 152 1.67 1.18 -16.19
N SER A 153 0.46 1.38 -15.68
CA SER A 153 -0.70 0.53 -15.98
C SER A 153 -1.05 0.56 -17.47
N GLU A 154 -1.05 1.74 -18.08
CA GLU A 154 -1.29 1.89 -19.52
C GLU A 154 -0.23 1.17 -20.38
N ARG A 155 1.04 1.23 -19.98
CA ARG A 155 2.11 0.51 -20.68
C ARG A 155 1.96 -1.01 -20.60
N ILE A 156 1.58 -1.52 -19.44
CA ILE A 156 1.37 -2.96 -19.24
C ILE A 156 0.19 -3.44 -20.09
N ILE A 157 -0.93 -2.72 -20.06
CA ILE A 157 -2.14 -3.09 -20.81
C ILE A 157 -1.89 -2.98 -22.31
N SER A 158 -1.18 -1.95 -22.78
CA SER A 158 -0.86 -1.74 -24.20
C SER A 158 0.20 -2.69 -24.74
N GLY A 159 1.15 -3.11 -23.93
CA GLY A 159 2.22 -4.03 -24.31
C GLY A 159 1.83 -5.51 -24.30
N GLY A 160 0.69 -5.85 -23.75
CA GLY A 160 0.18 -7.22 -23.64
C GLY A 160 -0.87 -7.61 -24.69
N ARG A 161 -1.10 -6.81 -25.72
CA ARG A 161 -2.02 -7.11 -26.84
C ARG A 161 -1.28 -7.43 -28.12
#